data_4da63221b76a42401ec95f22d27e3ae8
#
_entry.id   4da63221b76a42401ec95f22d27e3ae8
#
_cell.length_a   1.000
_cell.length_b   1.000
_cell.length_c   1.000
_cell.angle_alpha   90.00
_cell.angle_beta   90.00
_cell.angle_gamma   90.00
#
_symmetry.space_group_name_H-M   'P 1'
#
loop_
_entity.id
_entity.type
_entity.pdbx_description
1 polymer ?
#
loop_
_entity_poly.entity_id
_entity_poly.type
_entity_poly.pdbx_seq_one_letter_code
_entity_poly.pdbx_strand_id
1 'polypeptide(L)'
;NSEWYGLQPAHRIQAQLDMMSYFLQSENFTPEWLSTFLVALSDGVECIRKNYYKETNILITQVESVVSAGILMPEFKKAGEWLNEGTAKITEQVESQFLDDGVHVELTPGYHIEAVYACNKLYNMAQVNNKVGYFPANYVSLLKKAARFVMDITYPDYSFDNFNDTGASSWTKSVLLGNFRRYMAMFPDDKEIEWMATEGRQGNKPKELIQLYKDGGYYMIR
;
A
#
# COMPACT_ATOMS: atom_id res chain seq x y z
N ASN A 1 -9.35 -20.08 -15.52
CA ASN A 1 -10.33 -19.54 -14.57
C ASN A 1 -9.87 -18.17 -14.08
N SER A 2 -10.44 -17.09 -14.64
CA SER A 2 -10.08 -15.70 -14.33
C SER A 2 -10.28 -15.33 -12.85
N GLU A 3 -11.14 -16.06 -12.14
CA GLU A 3 -11.48 -15.84 -10.73
C GLU A 3 -10.32 -16.10 -9.75
N TRP A 4 -9.27 -16.80 -10.18
CA TRP A 4 -8.11 -17.17 -9.37
C TRP A 4 -6.80 -16.59 -9.92
N TYR A 5 -6.90 -15.56 -10.78
CA TYR A 5 -5.77 -14.88 -11.37
C TYR A 5 -5.91 -13.36 -11.28
N GLY A 6 -4.79 -12.65 -11.29
CA GLY A 6 -4.77 -11.19 -11.20
C GLY A 6 -5.14 -10.66 -9.81
N LEU A 7 -5.98 -9.65 -9.75
CA LEU A 7 -6.37 -8.93 -8.51
C LEU A 7 -7.42 -9.68 -7.68
N GLN A 8 -8.25 -10.51 -8.28
CA GLN A 8 -9.42 -11.10 -7.62
C GLN A 8 -9.08 -11.94 -6.36
N PRO A 9 -8.08 -12.83 -6.39
CA PRO A 9 -7.67 -13.56 -5.19
C PRO A 9 -7.17 -12.63 -4.08
N ALA A 10 -6.39 -11.61 -4.44
CA ALA A 10 -5.83 -10.65 -3.49
C ALA A 10 -6.94 -9.87 -2.76
N HIS A 11 -7.89 -9.30 -3.51
CA HIS A 11 -9.03 -8.58 -2.93
C HIS A 11 -9.89 -9.49 -2.04
N ARG A 12 -10.05 -10.77 -2.39
CA ARG A 12 -10.73 -11.74 -1.53
C ARG A 12 -10.03 -11.94 -0.20
N ILE A 13 -8.70 -12.12 -0.22
CA ILE A 13 -7.91 -12.26 1.02
C ILE A 13 -8.02 -11.01 1.87
N GLN A 14 -7.86 -9.82 1.28
CA GLN A 14 -7.99 -8.55 1.99
C GLN A 14 -9.38 -8.42 2.63
N ALA A 15 -10.45 -8.67 1.88
CA ALA A 15 -11.82 -8.63 2.39
C ALA A 15 -12.05 -9.65 3.50
N GLN A 16 -11.52 -10.87 3.39
CA GLN A 16 -11.63 -11.89 4.43
C GLN A 16 -10.94 -11.44 5.73
N LEU A 17 -9.73 -10.88 5.64
CA LEU A 17 -8.99 -10.39 6.79
C LEU A 17 -9.72 -9.23 7.47
N ASP A 18 -10.22 -8.27 6.70
CA ASP A 18 -10.97 -7.12 7.23
C ASP A 18 -12.28 -7.55 7.88
N MET A 19 -13.03 -8.45 7.24
CA MET A 19 -14.34 -8.90 7.71
C MET A 19 -14.26 -9.78 8.96
N MET A 20 -13.18 -10.51 9.17
CA MET A 20 -13.04 -11.43 10.30
C MET A 20 -13.29 -10.73 11.64
N SER A 21 -12.75 -9.53 11.83
CA SER A 21 -12.92 -8.76 13.06
C SER A 21 -14.38 -8.42 13.39
N TYR A 22 -15.22 -8.26 12.36
CA TYR A 22 -16.65 -7.96 12.54
C TYR A 22 -17.48 -9.21 12.91
N PHE A 23 -17.05 -10.39 12.49
CA PHE A 23 -17.82 -11.62 12.69
C PHE A 23 -17.43 -12.41 13.93
N LEU A 24 -16.26 -12.16 14.52
CA LEU A 24 -15.74 -12.90 15.67
C LEU A 24 -16.71 -12.99 16.86
N GLN A 25 -17.58 -12.00 17.04
CA GLN A 25 -18.55 -11.95 18.15
C GLN A 25 -19.97 -12.39 17.74
N SER A 26 -20.15 -12.82 16.50
CA SER A 26 -21.46 -13.27 16.01
C SER A 26 -21.76 -14.69 16.51
N GLU A 27 -23.00 -14.93 16.97
CA GLU A 27 -23.47 -16.28 17.30
C GLU A 27 -23.43 -17.25 16.11
N ASN A 28 -23.45 -16.70 14.88
CA ASN A 28 -23.34 -17.47 13.65
C ASN A 28 -21.88 -17.82 13.28
N PHE A 29 -20.91 -17.31 14.03
CA PHE A 29 -19.49 -17.61 13.82
C PHE A 29 -19.13 -18.93 14.52
N THR A 30 -19.67 -20.04 13.97
CA THR A 30 -19.47 -21.38 14.55
C THR A 30 -18.06 -21.91 14.27
N PRO A 31 -17.59 -22.93 15.04
CA PRO A 31 -16.30 -23.59 14.77
C PRO A 31 -16.20 -24.17 13.36
N GLU A 32 -17.30 -24.69 12.81
CA GLU A 32 -17.36 -25.25 11.46
C GLU A 32 -17.19 -24.15 10.42
N TRP A 33 -17.84 -23.00 10.63
CA TRP A 33 -17.68 -21.84 9.75
C TRP A 33 -16.25 -21.30 9.81
N LEU A 34 -15.70 -21.15 11.02
CA LEU A 34 -14.32 -20.72 11.23
C LEU A 34 -13.33 -21.66 10.50
N SER A 35 -13.52 -22.97 10.64
CA SER A 35 -12.67 -23.96 9.98
C SER A 35 -12.70 -23.79 8.44
N THR A 36 -13.89 -23.65 7.88
CA THR A 36 -14.06 -23.42 6.42
C THR A 36 -13.41 -22.13 5.99
N PHE A 37 -13.61 -21.05 6.77
CA PHE A 37 -13.01 -19.74 6.49
C PHE A 37 -11.48 -19.77 6.51
N LEU A 38 -10.87 -20.39 7.52
CA LEU A 38 -9.42 -20.49 7.64
C LEU A 38 -8.80 -21.34 6.51
N VAL A 39 -9.45 -22.43 6.12
CA VAL A 39 -9.00 -23.23 4.97
C VAL A 39 -9.07 -22.40 3.70
N ALA A 40 -10.19 -21.73 3.42
CA ALA A 40 -10.35 -20.89 2.24
C ALA A 40 -9.33 -19.75 2.18
N LEU A 41 -9.03 -19.10 3.33
CA LEU A 41 -8.02 -18.05 3.44
C LEU A 41 -6.63 -18.62 3.11
N SER A 42 -6.24 -19.72 3.73
CA SER A 42 -4.95 -20.38 3.49
C SER A 42 -4.78 -20.81 2.03
N ASP A 43 -5.80 -21.45 1.47
CA ASP A 43 -5.78 -21.90 0.07
C ASP A 43 -5.70 -20.72 -0.89
N GLY A 44 -6.39 -19.63 -0.59
CA GLY A 44 -6.31 -18.38 -1.34
C GLY A 44 -4.90 -17.79 -1.36
N VAL A 45 -4.25 -17.70 -0.19
CA VAL A 45 -2.86 -17.23 -0.07
C VAL A 45 -1.91 -18.13 -0.85
N GLU A 46 -2.03 -19.45 -0.70
CA GLU A 46 -1.17 -20.39 -1.43
C GLU A 46 -1.44 -20.36 -2.94
N CYS A 47 -2.67 -20.08 -3.36
CA CYS A 47 -3.00 -19.89 -4.78
C CYS A 47 -2.27 -18.66 -5.35
N ILE A 48 -2.27 -17.53 -4.64
CA ILE A 48 -1.53 -16.33 -5.05
C ILE A 48 -0.04 -16.62 -5.13
N ARG A 49 0.55 -17.22 -4.11
CA ARG A 49 1.99 -17.53 -4.03
C ARG A 49 2.46 -18.41 -5.21
N LYS A 50 1.62 -19.30 -5.69
CA LYS A 50 1.91 -20.15 -6.84
C LYS A 50 1.71 -19.46 -8.20
N ASN A 51 0.97 -18.35 -8.23
CA ASN A 51 0.49 -17.70 -9.44
C ASN A 51 0.65 -16.17 -9.38
N TYR A 52 1.73 -15.68 -8.82
CA TYR A 52 2.02 -14.25 -8.83
C TYR A 52 1.99 -13.68 -10.25
N TYR A 53 1.45 -12.49 -10.37
CA TYR A 53 1.58 -11.71 -11.59
C TYR A 53 3.05 -11.33 -11.80
N LYS A 54 3.44 -11.02 -13.04
CA LYS A 54 4.86 -10.82 -13.33
C LYS A 54 5.38 -9.49 -12.76
N GLU A 55 4.59 -8.43 -12.92
CA GLU A 55 4.98 -7.05 -12.64
C GLU A 55 3.74 -6.22 -12.36
N THR A 56 3.90 -4.91 -12.16
CA THR A 56 2.87 -3.89 -12.03
C THR A 56 2.24 -3.81 -10.63
N ASN A 57 1.33 -2.83 -10.46
CA ASN A 57 0.50 -2.66 -9.28
C ASN A 57 -0.28 -3.94 -8.89
N ILE A 58 -0.59 -4.82 -9.86
CA ILE A 58 -1.25 -6.10 -9.60
C ILE A 58 -0.39 -6.98 -8.69
N LEU A 59 0.91 -7.08 -8.97
CA LEU A 59 1.84 -7.86 -8.13
C LEU A 59 1.96 -7.25 -6.73
N ILE A 60 2.05 -5.92 -6.62
CA ILE A 60 2.08 -5.22 -5.33
C ILE A 60 0.84 -5.59 -4.49
N THR A 61 -0.35 -5.55 -5.09
CA THR A 61 -1.61 -5.89 -4.41
C THR A 61 -1.67 -7.37 -3.99
N GLN A 62 -1.15 -8.27 -4.82
CA GLN A 62 -1.06 -9.69 -4.48
C GLN A 62 -0.11 -9.92 -3.30
N VAL A 63 1.06 -9.32 -3.33
CA VAL A 63 2.04 -9.43 -2.24
C VAL A 63 1.52 -8.78 -0.97
N GLU A 64 0.84 -7.64 -1.07
CA GLU A 64 0.16 -7.01 0.08
C GLU A 64 -0.77 -7.98 0.79
N SER A 65 -1.60 -8.73 0.04
CA SER A 65 -2.53 -9.68 0.64
C SER A 65 -1.82 -10.85 1.35
N VAL A 66 -0.74 -11.36 0.78
CA VAL A 66 0.07 -12.45 1.37
C VAL A 66 0.76 -11.99 2.67
N VAL A 67 1.40 -10.81 2.64
CA VAL A 67 2.05 -10.24 3.84
C VAL A 67 1.03 -9.93 4.91
N SER A 68 -0.12 -9.35 4.56
CA SER A 68 -1.21 -9.05 5.50
C SER A 68 -1.71 -10.32 6.18
N ALA A 69 -1.89 -11.42 5.45
CA ALA A 69 -2.27 -12.70 6.03
C ALA A 69 -1.20 -13.23 7.00
N GLY A 70 0.08 -13.11 6.65
CA GLY A 70 1.18 -13.52 7.53
C GLY A 70 1.31 -12.68 8.80
N ILE A 71 0.94 -11.39 8.76
CA ILE A 71 0.96 -10.50 9.93
C ILE A 71 -0.24 -10.75 10.83
N LEU A 72 -1.45 -10.81 10.24
CA LEU A 72 -2.72 -10.81 10.98
C LEU A 72 -3.15 -12.21 11.43
N MET A 73 -2.59 -13.26 10.84
CA MET A 73 -2.91 -14.65 11.12
C MET A 73 -1.65 -15.46 11.49
N PRO A 74 -0.96 -15.07 12.58
CA PRO A 74 0.32 -15.69 12.96
C PRO A 74 0.17 -17.16 13.40
N GLU A 75 -1.05 -17.63 13.65
CA GLU A 75 -1.38 -19.00 14.03
C GLU A 75 -1.25 -20.00 12.87
N PHE A 76 -1.26 -19.53 11.62
CA PHE A 76 -1.01 -20.41 10.51
C PHE A 76 0.44 -20.92 10.51
N LYS A 77 0.60 -22.23 10.31
CA LYS A 77 1.93 -22.87 10.25
C LYS A 77 2.86 -22.23 9.21
N LYS A 78 2.28 -21.66 8.15
CA LYS A 78 3.01 -20.99 7.06
C LYS A 78 3.11 -19.48 7.19
N ALA A 79 2.58 -18.87 8.24
CA ALA A 79 2.60 -17.42 8.40
C ALA A 79 4.01 -16.82 8.29
N GLY A 80 5.01 -17.49 8.88
CA GLY A 80 6.41 -17.07 8.77
C GLY A 80 6.96 -17.16 7.34
N GLU A 81 6.56 -18.15 6.55
CA GLU A 81 6.94 -18.26 5.13
C GLU A 81 6.30 -17.13 4.32
N TRP A 82 5.01 -16.86 4.55
CA TRP A 82 4.29 -15.77 3.89
C TRP A 82 4.93 -14.40 4.16
N LEU A 83 5.33 -14.16 5.40
CA LEU A 83 6.03 -12.94 5.80
C LEU A 83 7.39 -12.82 5.11
N ASN A 84 8.25 -13.83 5.23
CA ASN A 84 9.60 -13.79 4.67
C ASN A 84 9.59 -13.62 3.14
N GLU A 85 8.79 -14.43 2.45
CA GLU A 85 8.67 -14.35 0.98
C GLU A 85 8.04 -13.03 0.55
N GLY A 86 6.93 -12.66 1.20
CA GLY A 86 6.18 -11.47 0.82
C GLY A 86 6.95 -10.17 1.09
N THR A 87 7.65 -10.05 2.22
CA THR A 87 8.43 -8.83 2.52
C THR A 87 9.65 -8.69 1.62
N ALA A 88 10.31 -9.80 1.25
CA ALA A 88 11.37 -9.78 0.24
C ALA A 88 10.82 -9.32 -1.11
N LYS A 89 9.69 -9.90 -1.52
CA LYS A 89 9.07 -9.58 -2.80
C LYS A 89 8.52 -8.14 -2.87
N ILE A 90 7.89 -7.62 -1.82
CA ILE A 90 7.42 -6.22 -1.83
C ILE A 90 8.60 -5.25 -1.87
N THR A 91 9.71 -5.57 -1.23
CA THR A 91 10.91 -4.75 -1.29
C THR A 91 11.48 -4.70 -2.71
N GLU A 92 11.59 -5.86 -3.36
CA GLU A 92 12.00 -5.95 -4.77
C GLU A 92 11.07 -5.10 -5.67
N GLN A 93 9.75 -5.14 -5.42
CA GLN A 93 8.81 -4.34 -6.19
C GLN A 93 8.97 -2.83 -5.91
N VAL A 94 9.23 -2.41 -4.69
CA VAL A 94 9.51 -1.01 -4.38
C VAL A 94 10.80 -0.54 -5.09
N GLU A 95 11.83 -1.37 -5.11
CA GLU A 95 13.09 -1.04 -5.77
C GLU A 95 12.99 -1.03 -7.31
N SER A 96 12.15 -1.87 -7.90
CA SER A 96 12.02 -1.99 -9.37
C SER A 96 10.92 -1.12 -9.97
N GLN A 97 9.84 -0.84 -9.23
CA GLN A 97 8.69 -0.09 -9.75
C GLN A 97 8.70 1.41 -9.40
N PHE A 98 9.59 1.87 -8.52
CA PHE A 98 9.77 3.29 -8.28
C PHE A 98 11.15 3.73 -8.83
N LEU A 99 11.12 4.74 -9.69
CA LEU A 99 12.31 5.35 -10.27
C LEU A 99 13.16 6.06 -9.19
N ASP A 100 14.37 6.45 -9.52
CA ASP A 100 15.28 7.08 -8.56
C ASP A 100 14.74 8.37 -7.94
N ASP A 101 13.88 9.09 -8.66
CA ASP A 101 13.16 10.27 -8.17
C ASP A 101 11.89 9.94 -7.39
N GLY A 102 11.50 8.67 -7.29
CA GLY A 102 10.35 8.18 -6.53
C GLY A 102 9.06 8.05 -7.34
N VAL A 103 9.06 8.34 -8.65
CA VAL A 103 7.89 8.18 -9.50
C VAL A 103 7.69 6.72 -9.88
N HIS A 104 6.46 6.24 -9.89
CA HIS A 104 6.12 4.87 -10.30
C HIS A 104 6.30 4.71 -11.82
N VAL A 105 6.86 3.57 -12.24
CA VAL A 105 7.20 3.30 -13.66
C VAL A 105 6.03 3.33 -14.63
N GLU A 106 4.81 3.10 -14.17
CA GLU A 106 3.61 3.18 -15.01
C GLU A 106 3.21 4.64 -15.35
N LEU A 107 3.86 5.64 -14.76
CA LEU A 107 3.63 7.07 -14.98
C LEU A 107 2.15 7.49 -14.87
N THR A 108 1.39 6.75 -14.08
CA THR A 108 -0.04 6.93 -13.86
C THR A 108 -0.26 7.36 -12.42
N PRO A 109 -0.66 8.61 -12.13
CA PRO A 109 -0.81 9.12 -10.76
C PRO A 109 -1.67 8.24 -9.86
N GLY A 110 -2.79 7.73 -10.37
CA GLY A 110 -3.66 6.84 -9.63
C GLY A 110 -2.96 5.56 -9.16
N TYR A 111 -2.27 4.87 -10.06
CA TYR A 111 -1.53 3.64 -9.74
C TYR A 111 -0.34 3.91 -8.83
N HIS A 112 0.32 5.05 -9.00
CA HIS A 112 1.36 5.48 -8.07
C HIS A 112 0.83 5.61 -6.64
N ILE A 113 -0.31 6.30 -6.46
CA ILE A 113 -0.92 6.49 -5.14
C ILE A 113 -1.35 5.15 -4.53
N GLU A 114 -1.91 4.23 -5.33
CA GLU A 114 -2.28 2.88 -4.89
C GLU A 114 -1.07 2.07 -4.45
N ALA A 115 0.01 2.08 -5.22
CA ALA A 115 1.24 1.37 -4.90
C ALA A 115 1.86 1.89 -3.60
N VAL A 116 1.97 3.20 -3.44
CA VAL A 116 2.46 3.82 -2.18
C VAL A 116 1.54 3.50 -1.01
N TYR A 117 0.22 3.51 -1.23
CA TYR A 117 -0.75 3.16 -0.20
C TYR A 117 -0.57 1.71 0.27
N ALA A 118 -0.47 0.75 -0.64
CA ALA A 118 -0.29 -0.66 -0.31
C ALA A 118 1.01 -0.89 0.48
N CYS A 119 2.13 -0.34 0.01
CA CYS A 119 3.43 -0.45 0.67
C CYS A 119 3.44 0.21 2.06
N ASN A 120 2.84 1.39 2.21
CA ASN A 120 2.73 2.11 3.47
C ASN A 120 1.82 1.37 4.47
N LYS A 121 0.67 0.85 3.99
CA LYS A 121 -0.26 0.05 4.81
C LYS A 121 0.43 -1.17 5.40
N LEU A 122 1.20 -1.90 4.61
CA LEU A 122 1.96 -3.07 5.08
C LEU A 122 2.96 -2.72 6.17
N TYR A 123 3.74 -1.66 5.96
CA TYR A 123 4.73 -1.23 6.95
C TYR A 123 4.08 -0.80 8.27
N ASN A 124 3.01 0.00 8.20
CA ASN A 124 2.25 0.42 9.38
C ASN A 124 1.64 -0.79 10.12
N MET A 125 1.10 -1.75 9.37
CA MET A 125 0.57 -3.00 9.95
C MET A 125 1.69 -3.79 10.65
N ALA A 126 2.87 -3.87 10.04
CA ALA A 126 4.04 -4.51 10.63
C ALA A 126 4.52 -3.79 11.90
N GLN A 127 4.47 -2.45 11.94
CA GLN A 127 4.81 -1.67 13.14
C GLN A 127 3.88 -2.02 14.31
N VAL A 128 2.57 -2.00 14.10
CA VAL A 128 1.57 -2.29 15.14
C VAL A 128 1.70 -3.73 15.67
N ASN A 129 2.14 -4.66 14.81
CA ASN A 129 2.26 -6.08 15.15
C ASN A 129 3.70 -6.52 15.50
N ASN A 130 4.64 -5.58 15.71
CA ASN A 130 6.05 -5.86 16.01
C ASN A 130 6.75 -6.75 14.95
N LYS A 131 6.43 -6.52 13.67
CA LYS A 131 6.97 -7.28 12.52
C LYS A 131 7.86 -6.44 11.60
N VAL A 132 8.26 -5.23 11.99
CA VAL A 132 9.11 -4.35 11.15
C VAL A 132 10.48 -4.96 10.81
N GLY A 133 10.99 -5.86 11.64
CA GLY A 133 12.25 -6.54 11.37
C GLY A 133 12.28 -7.42 10.12
N TYR A 134 11.14 -7.67 9.50
CA TYR A 134 11.04 -8.35 8.20
C TYR A 134 11.31 -7.41 7.01
N PHE A 135 11.27 -6.09 7.22
CA PHE A 135 11.54 -5.10 6.17
C PHE A 135 13.00 -4.62 6.26
N PRO A 136 13.66 -4.35 5.13
CA PRO A 136 15.03 -3.82 5.15
C PRO A 136 15.06 -2.37 5.66
N ALA A 137 16.20 -1.96 6.19
CA ALA A 137 16.36 -0.64 6.81
C ALA A 137 16.11 0.54 5.84
N ASN A 138 16.33 0.35 4.54
CA ASN A 138 16.11 1.37 3.51
C ASN A 138 14.65 1.47 3.03
N TYR A 139 13.77 0.53 3.39
CA TYR A 139 12.39 0.48 2.91
C TYR A 139 11.64 1.80 3.13
N VAL A 140 11.74 2.35 4.34
CA VAL A 140 11.08 3.62 4.70
C VAL A 140 11.60 4.79 3.86
N SER A 141 12.91 4.85 3.60
CA SER A 141 13.50 5.93 2.80
C SER A 141 13.11 5.88 1.33
N LEU A 142 12.95 4.68 0.77
CA LEU A 142 12.45 4.47 -0.59
C LEU A 142 11.00 4.97 -0.70
N LEU A 143 10.14 4.58 0.22
CA LEU A 143 8.75 5.03 0.23
C LEU A 143 8.60 6.53 0.48
N LYS A 144 9.55 7.17 1.17
CA LYS A 144 9.49 8.61 1.41
C LYS A 144 9.54 9.41 0.12
N LYS A 145 10.40 9.03 -0.84
CA LYS A 145 10.47 9.68 -2.15
C LYS A 145 9.14 9.56 -2.90
N ALA A 146 8.56 8.36 -2.91
CA ALA A 146 7.28 8.12 -3.56
C ALA A 146 6.11 8.89 -2.90
N ALA A 147 6.07 8.96 -1.58
CA ALA A 147 5.08 9.76 -0.85
C ALA A 147 5.22 11.26 -1.12
N ARG A 148 6.46 11.76 -1.30
CA ARG A 148 6.69 13.15 -1.68
C ARG A 148 6.19 13.47 -3.08
N PHE A 149 6.33 12.57 -4.04
CA PHE A 149 5.73 12.76 -5.35
C PHE A 149 4.21 12.94 -5.25
N VAL A 150 3.51 12.12 -4.44
CA VAL A 150 2.06 12.31 -4.20
C VAL A 150 1.77 13.71 -3.65
N MET A 151 2.58 14.19 -2.72
CA MET A 151 2.44 15.55 -2.17
C MET A 151 2.60 16.61 -3.27
N ASP A 152 3.59 16.44 -4.12
CA ASP A 152 3.97 17.45 -5.11
C ASP A 152 3.01 17.53 -6.30
N ILE A 153 2.34 16.42 -6.67
CA ILE A 153 1.27 16.43 -7.67
C ILE A 153 -0.07 16.92 -7.13
N THR A 154 -0.22 17.03 -5.80
CA THR A 154 -1.48 17.40 -5.17
C THR A 154 -1.63 18.92 -5.12
N TYR A 155 -2.71 19.43 -5.70
CA TYR A 155 -3.07 20.85 -5.66
C TYR A 155 -3.55 21.30 -4.27
N PRO A 156 -3.61 22.63 -4.01
CA PRO A 156 -4.03 23.15 -2.71
C PRO A 156 -5.45 22.75 -2.28
N ASP A 157 -6.33 22.43 -3.23
CA ASP A 157 -7.69 21.93 -2.98
C ASP A 157 -7.77 20.42 -2.78
N TYR A 158 -6.61 19.73 -2.80
CA TYR A 158 -6.48 18.27 -2.74
C TYR A 158 -7.05 17.56 -3.98
N SER A 159 -6.96 18.19 -5.11
CA SER A 159 -7.11 17.54 -6.42
C SER A 159 -5.72 17.32 -7.07
N PHE A 160 -5.68 16.60 -8.17
CA PHE A 160 -4.53 16.48 -9.06
C PHE A 160 -5.01 16.14 -10.48
N ASP A 161 -4.13 16.33 -11.46
CA ASP A 161 -4.46 16.01 -12.86
C ASP A 161 -4.48 14.51 -13.11
N ASN A 162 -5.50 14.07 -13.83
CA ASN A 162 -5.64 12.67 -14.23
C ASN A 162 -4.88 12.46 -15.55
N PHE A 163 -3.70 11.84 -15.43
CA PHE A 163 -2.91 11.40 -16.59
C PHE A 163 -3.08 9.91 -16.83
N ASN A 164 -2.88 9.49 -18.05
CA ASN A 164 -2.92 8.11 -18.48
C ASN A 164 -4.20 7.40 -18.03
N ASP A 165 -4.09 6.26 -17.38
CA ASP A 165 -5.21 5.42 -16.94
C ASP A 165 -5.76 5.79 -15.54
N THR A 166 -5.50 6.99 -15.08
CA THR A 166 -6.01 7.46 -13.79
C THR A 166 -7.51 7.74 -13.87
N GLY A 167 -8.31 6.97 -13.14
CA GLY A 167 -9.75 7.18 -13.03
C GLY A 167 -10.12 8.45 -12.24
N ALA A 168 -10.96 9.32 -12.81
CA ALA A 168 -11.29 10.63 -12.25
C ALA A 168 -12.02 10.61 -10.90
N SER A 169 -12.66 9.51 -10.51
CA SER A 169 -13.57 9.46 -9.37
C SER A 169 -12.98 8.87 -8.08
N SER A 170 -11.79 8.26 -8.14
CA SER A 170 -11.27 7.45 -7.03
C SER A 170 -10.54 8.27 -5.97
N TRP A 171 -10.00 9.44 -6.32
CA TRP A 171 -9.06 10.20 -5.51
C TRP A 171 -9.68 11.49 -4.98
N THR A 172 -10.62 11.35 -4.06
CA THR A 172 -11.26 12.51 -3.41
C THR A 172 -10.33 13.14 -2.38
N LYS A 173 -10.60 14.41 -2.01
CA LYS A 173 -9.90 15.09 -0.92
C LYS A 173 -9.82 14.25 0.36
N SER A 174 -10.91 13.57 0.72
CA SER A 174 -10.96 12.72 1.92
C SER A 174 -9.97 11.55 1.84
N VAL A 175 -9.85 10.92 0.66
CA VAL A 175 -8.91 9.80 0.42
C VAL A 175 -7.47 10.30 0.49
N LEU A 176 -7.15 11.40 -0.18
CA LEU A 176 -5.80 11.99 -0.16
C LEU A 176 -5.39 12.44 1.24
N LEU A 177 -6.28 13.08 2.00
CA LEU A 177 -6.02 13.42 3.40
C LEU A 177 -5.76 12.18 4.26
N GLY A 178 -6.49 11.10 4.03
CA GLY A 178 -6.24 9.82 4.67
C GLY A 178 -4.82 9.30 4.38
N ASN A 179 -4.37 9.41 3.13
CA ASN A 179 -3.02 9.03 2.74
C ASN A 179 -1.95 9.91 3.41
N PHE A 180 -2.11 11.24 3.37
CA PHE A 180 -1.15 12.14 4.04
C PHE A 180 -1.05 11.90 5.55
N ARG A 181 -2.15 11.56 6.23
CA ARG A 181 -2.12 11.18 7.65
C ARG A 181 -1.31 9.90 7.89
N ARG A 182 -1.40 8.92 6.98
CA ARG A 182 -0.56 7.71 7.04
C ARG A 182 0.91 8.03 6.76
N TYR A 183 1.19 8.91 5.79
CA TYR A 183 2.55 9.36 5.52
C TYR A 183 3.13 10.14 6.71
N MET A 184 2.37 11.01 7.34
CA MET A 184 2.78 11.72 8.56
C MET A 184 3.13 10.74 9.69
N ALA A 185 2.37 9.66 9.87
CA ALA A 185 2.68 8.63 10.86
C ALA A 185 3.97 7.87 10.53
N MET A 186 4.25 7.62 9.25
CA MET A 186 5.46 6.94 8.79
C MET A 186 6.70 7.86 8.77
N PHE A 187 6.50 9.16 8.51
CA PHE A 187 7.56 10.17 8.39
C PHE A 187 7.33 11.34 9.36
N PRO A 188 7.39 11.12 10.68
CA PRO A 188 6.98 12.12 11.68
C PRO A 188 7.84 13.39 11.67
N ASP A 189 9.06 13.32 11.14
CA ASP A 189 9.98 14.46 11.06
C ASP A 189 9.75 15.31 9.79
N ASP A 190 8.91 14.87 8.85
CA ASP A 190 8.63 15.60 7.62
C ASP A 190 7.53 16.64 7.82
N LYS A 191 7.93 17.86 8.06
CA LYS A 191 7.02 18.98 8.37
C LYS A 191 6.18 19.46 7.18
N GLU A 192 6.56 19.15 5.96
CA GLU A 192 5.76 19.45 4.76
C GLU A 192 4.64 18.42 4.58
N ILE A 193 4.93 17.14 4.82
CA ILE A 193 3.90 16.10 4.89
C ILE A 193 2.91 16.36 6.03
N GLU A 194 3.40 16.79 7.21
CA GLU A 194 2.55 17.19 8.32
C GLU A 194 1.60 18.35 7.94
N TRP A 195 2.11 19.33 7.18
CA TRP A 195 1.30 20.44 6.68
C TRP A 195 0.17 19.95 5.77
N MET A 196 0.46 19.06 4.85
CA MET A 196 -0.56 18.45 3.98
C MET A 196 -1.57 17.62 4.78
N ALA A 197 -1.11 16.79 5.71
CA ALA A 197 -1.97 15.92 6.53
C ALA A 197 -2.94 16.70 7.43
N THR A 198 -2.57 17.93 7.81
CA THR A 198 -3.32 18.78 8.73
C THR A 198 -4.03 19.96 8.05
N GLU A 199 -4.06 19.99 6.73
CA GLU A 199 -4.65 21.09 5.95
C GLU A 199 -4.05 22.46 6.33
N GLY A 200 -2.76 22.50 6.52
CA GLY A 200 -2.03 23.73 6.87
C GLY A 200 -2.12 24.16 8.32
N ARG A 201 -2.72 23.37 9.21
CA ARG A 201 -2.85 23.73 10.64
C ARG A 201 -1.57 23.49 11.44
N GLN A 202 -0.73 22.56 11.01
CA GLN A 202 0.55 22.22 11.62
C GLN A 202 1.59 21.96 10.52
N GLY A 203 2.86 21.92 10.93
CA GLY A 203 3.96 21.69 9.99
C GLY A 203 4.39 22.96 9.24
N ASN A 204 5.02 22.77 8.09
CA ASN A 204 5.55 23.83 7.25
C ASN A 204 4.96 23.76 5.85
N LYS A 205 4.47 24.88 5.33
CA LYS A 205 4.08 24.95 3.92
C LYS A 205 5.27 24.60 3.03
N PRO A 206 5.10 23.75 2.00
CA PRO A 206 6.15 23.47 1.03
C PRO A 206 6.71 24.78 0.43
N LYS A 207 8.03 24.93 0.46
CA LYS A 207 8.70 26.19 0.09
C LYS A 207 9.15 26.20 -1.36
N GLU A 208 9.47 25.05 -1.91
CA GLU A 208 9.98 24.96 -3.26
C GLU A 208 8.84 25.15 -4.27
N LEU A 209 9.03 26.13 -5.16
CA LEU A 209 8.05 26.49 -6.17
C LEU A 209 8.13 25.57 -7.40
N ILE A 210 9.27 24.93 -7.62
CA ILE A 210 9.54 24.07 -8.78
C ILE A 210 10.05 22.73 -8.27
N GLN A 211 9.38 21.66 -8.65
CA GLN A 211 9.80 20.28 -8.40
C GLN A 211 10.06 19.57 -9.73
N LEU A 212 11.21 18.92 -9.83
CA LEU A 212 11.65 18.24 -11.05
C LEU A 212 11.81 16.74 -10.77
N TYR A 213 10.97 15.96 -11.37
CA TYR A 213 11.02 14.49 -11.38
C TYR A 213 11.52 14.05 -12.77
N LYS A 214 12.85 14.05 -12.93
CA LYS A 214 13.51 13.91 -14.23
C LYS A 214 13.33 12.53 -14.84
N ASP A 215 13.34 11.49 -13.97
CA ASP A 215 13.24 10.11 -14.41
C ASP A 215 11.79 9.78 -14.79
N GLY A 216 10.82 10.30 -14.02
CA GLY A 216 9.39 10.19 -14.32
C GLY A 216 8.89 11.19 -15.37
N GLY A 217 9.68 12.21 -15.72
CA GLY A 217 9.28 13.22 -16.70
C GLY A 217 8.27 14.25 -16.20
N TYR A 218 8.12 14.44 -14.88
CA TYR A 218 7.18 15.39 -14.30
C TYR A 218 7.87 16.69 -13.87
N TYR A 219 7.23 17.81 -14.17
CA TYR A 219 7.68 19.15 -13.81
C TYR A 219 6.51 19.89 -13.19
N MET A 220 6.59 20.17 -11.87
CA MET A 220 5.54 20.87 -11.11
C MET A 220 5.98 22.30 -10.84
N ILE A 221 5.03 23.24 -11.01
CA ILE A 221 5.19 24.67 -10.67
C ILE A 221 4.02 25.01 -9.73
N ARG A 222 4.34 25.55 -8.54
CA ARG A 222 3.37 25.98 -7.52
C ARG A 222 3.21 27.47 -7.47
#